data_0b8d7ea6965b7019fe90e6f0d02f4a0c
#
_entry.id   0b8d7ea6965b7019fe90e6f0d02f4a0c
#
_cell.length_a   1.000
_cell.length_b   1.000
_cell.length_c   1.000
_cell.angle_alpha   90.00
_cell.angle_beta   90.00
_cell.angle_gamma   90.00
#
_symmetry.space_group_name_H-M   'P 1'
#
loop_
_entity.id
_entity.type
_entity.pdbx_description
1 polymer ?
#
loop_
_entity_poly.entity_id
_entity_poly.type
_entity_poly.pdbx_seq_one_letter_code
_entity_poly.pdbx_strand_id
1 'polypeptide(L)'
;MNLQEWIGRSETVADVATATPYAALSATLDRPAERPPAGTPLPALWHWLYFLPLHRQSEIGPDGHAMRGGFLPPVPLPRRMWAGSQFELHRPLRVGDALTRVSTIQDVTEKSGRTGRLVFVKVRHEIRRQDEAEVALTEFHDIVYREAPKPDDVAPPPKMAPAGAPWERKWIPDDVLLFRYSALTFNGHRIHYDRRYVTEVEGYPGLVIHGPLVATLLLDLLRRQLPDADVARYEFRAVRPLFDINPFSVCGEPQPDGRTFRLWARDHEGFLTMDATAVIR
;
A
#
# COMPACT_ATOMS: atom_id res chain seq x y z
N MET A 1 -12.46 -10.05 -24.62
CA MET A 1 -12.65 -8.65 -24.14
C MET A 1 -11.30 -7.97 -24.27
N ASN A 2 -11.25 -6.83 -24.91
CA ASN A 2 -10.01 -6.06 -25.08
C ASN A 2 -9.79 -5.19 -23.82
N LEU A 3 -8.84 -5.57 -22.97
CA LEU A 3 -8.55 -4.83 -21.73
C LEU A 3 -7.93 -3.45 -21.99
N GLN A 4 -7.35 -3.23 -23.19
CA GLN A 4 -6.77 -1.94 -23.60
C GLN A 4 -7.81 -0.81 -23.69
N GLU A 5 -9.08 -1.13 -23.91
CA GLU A 5 -10.18 -0.14 -23.94
C GLU A 5 -10.42 0.56 -22.59
N TRP A 6 -9.79 0.06 -21.53
CA TRP A 6 -9.86 0.65 -20.19
C TRP A 6 -8.83 1.75 -19.96
N ILE A 7 -7.80 1.86 -20.81
CA ILE A 7 -6.80 2.92 -20.73
C ILE A 7 -7.46 4.27 -20.95
N GLY A 8 -7.14 5.23 -20.09
CA GLY A 8 -7.73 6.58 -20.10
C GLY A 8 -9.03 6.70 -19.31
N ARG A 9 -9.62 5.58 -18.87
CA ARG A 9 -10.79 5.64 -17.99
C ARG A 9 -10.42 6.30 -16.67
N SER A 10 -11.25 7.24 -16.22
CA SER A 10 -11.01 7.99 -15.00
C SER A 10 -12.22 8.00 -14.07
N GLU A 11 -11.98 8.21 -12.81
CA GLU A 11 -12.97 8.49 -11.77
C GLU A 11 -12.50 9.63 -10.89
N THR A 12 -13.45 10.36 -10.31
CA THR A 12 -13.17 11.46 -9.39
C THR A 12 -13.89 11.22 -8.08
N VAL A 13 -13.18 11.33 -6.96
CA VAL A 13 -13.71 11.18 -5.62
C VAL A 13 -13.31 12.39 -4.78
N ALA A 14 -14.27 12.98 -4.07
CA ALA A 14 -14.03 14.06 -3.11
C ALA A 14 -14.08 13.50 -1.67
N ASP A 15 -13.27 14.07 -0.79
CA ASP A 15 -13.25 13.73 0.63
C ASP A 15 -12.72 14.92 1.45
N VAL A 16 -12.75 14.79 2.78
CA VAL A 16 -12.16 15.76 3.71
C VAL A 16 -11.16 15.05 4.63
N ALA A 17 -9.95 15.59 4.72
CA ALA A 17 -8.89 15.05 5.57
C ALA A 17 -9.20 15.35 7.06
N THR A 18 -10.08 14.56 7.68
CA THR A 18 -10.50 14.74 9.07
C THR A 18 -9.44 14.25 10.07
N ALA A 19 -9.45 14.79 11.30
CA ALA A 19 -8.46 14.48 12.34
C ALA A 19 -8.57 13.05 12.91
N THR A 20 -9.76 12.41 12.85
CA THR A 20 -9.98 11.12 13.51
C THR A 20 -9.16 9.97 12.88
N PRO A 21 -9.14 9.77 11.56
CA PRO A 21 -8.28 8.75 10.93
C PRO A 21 -6.80 8.96 11.21
N TYR A 22 -6.34 10.23 11.23
CA TYR A 22 -4.97 10.58 11.62
C TYR A 22 -4.63 10.09 13.03
N ALA A 23 -5.43 10.45 14.04
CA ALA A 23 -5.22 10.03 15.42
C ALA A 23 -5.30 8.51 15.58
N ALA A 24 -6.23 7.85 14.87
CA ALA A 24 -6.40 6.42 14.91
C ALA A 24 -5.21 5.65 14.31
N LEU A 25 -4.64 6.12 13.19
CA LEU A 25 -3.41 5.53 12.66
C LEU A 25 -2.21 5.82 13.56
N SER A 26 -2.11 7.02 14.15
CA SER A 26 -1.08 7.34 15.15
C SER A 26 -1.11 6.32 16.29
N ALA A 27 -2.28 6.07 16.88
CA ALA A 27 -2.47 5.06 17.94
C ALA A 27 -2.11 3.64 17.47
N THR A 28 -2.41 3.31 16.20
CA THR A 28 -2.11 2.00 15.63
C THR A 28 -0.60 1.78 15.47
N LEU A 29 0.16 2.85 15.25
CA LEU A 29 1.61 2.84 15.06
C LEU A 29 2.41 3.14 16.35
N ASP A 30 1.77 3.12 17.52
CA ASP A 30 2.38 3.50 18.81
C ASP A 30 3.02 4.90 18.76
N ARG A 31 2.27 5.86 18.23
CA ARG A 31 2.58 7.29 18.28
C ARG A 31 1.58 8.01 19.19
N PRO A 32 1.89 9.21 19.66
CA PRO A 32 0.89 10.05 20.32
C PRO A 32 -0.38 10.15 19.47
N ALA A 33 -1.52 9.84 20.09
CA ALA A 33 -2.80 9.68 19.40
C ALA A 33 -3.77 10.87 19.61
N GLU A 34 -3.24 12.00 19.97
CA GLU A 34 -4.01 13.23 20.10
C GLU A 34 -4.58 13.64 18.73
N ARG A 35 -5.80 14.16 18.75
CA ARG A 35 -6.39 14.68 17.52
C ARG A 35 -5.63 15.95 17.09
N PRO A 36 -4.99 15.93 15.91
CA PRO A 36 -4.24 17.08 15.46
C PRO A 36 -5.18 18.26 15.14
N PRO A 37 -4.76 19.49 15.35
CA PRO A 37 -5.50 20.66 14.91
C PRO A 37 -5.57 20.73 13.38
N ALA A 38 -6.56 21.48 12.88
CA ALA A 38 -6.63 21.81 11.45
C ALA A 38 -5.31 22.47 11.00
N GLY A 39 -4.90 22.21 9.76
CA GLY A 39 -3.64 22.67 9.20
C GLY A 39 -2.43 21.78 9.50
N THR A 40 -2.54 20.76 10.37
CA THR A 40 -1.46 19.79 10.61
C THR A 40 -1.16 19.01 9.33
N PRO A 41 0.11 18.96 8.86
CA PRO A 41 0.47 18.17 7.69
C PRO A 41 0.16 16.67 7.85
N LEU A 42 -0.41 16.07 6.83
CA LEU A 42 -0.54 14.61 6.76
C LEU A 42 0.84 14.00 6.47
N PRO A 43 1.28 13.01 7.22
CA PRO A 43 2.44 12.24 6.85
C PRO A 43 2.28 11.58 5.48
N ALA A 44 3.38 11.38 4.76
CA ALA A 44 3.37 10.65 3.50
C ALA A 44 2.67 9.29 3.64
N LEU A 45 1.88 8.89 2.65
CA LEU A 45 0.99 7.73 2.58
C LEU A 45 -0.29 7.81 3.45
N TRP A 46 -0.42 8.77 4.36
CA TRP A 46 -1.62 8.85 5.20
C TRP A 46 -2.87 9.34 4.45
N HIS A 47 -2.72 9.78 3.20
CA HIS A 47 -3.84 10.02 2.30
C HIS A 47 -4.67 8.75 2.02
N TRP A 48 -4.12 7.54 2.24
CA TRP A 48 -4.85 6.27 2.15
C TRP A 48 -5.92 6.07 3.24
N LEU A 49 -5.94 6.92 4.26
CA LEU A 49 -6.98 6.96 5.28
C LEU A 49 -8.26 7.66 4.79
N TYR A 50 -8.18 8.25 3.63
CA TYR A 50 -9.24 9.00 2.98
C TYR A 50 -9.55 8.41 1.61
N PHE A 51 -10.62 8.90 0.95
CA PHE A 51 -11.07 8.34 -0.33
C PHE A 51 -11.35 6.84 -0.24
N LEU A 52 -12.00 6.44 0.85
CA LEU A 52 -12.26 5.03 1.15
C LEU A 52 -13.08 4.36 0.03
N PRO A 53 -12.86 3.06 -0.27
CA PRO A 53 -13.56 2.34 -1.33
C PRO A 53 -14.99 1.99 -0.89
N LEU A 54 -15.92 2.95 -0.97
CA LEU A 54 -17.31 2.83 -0.52
C LEU A 54 -18.16 2.09 -1.56
N HIS A 55 -18.13 0.77 -1.52
CA HIS A 55 -18.99 -0.09 -2.32
C HIS A 55 -20.13 -0.64 -1.46
N ARG A 56 -21.31 -0.84 -2.07
CA ARG A 56 -22.44 -1.48 -1.39
C ARG A 56 -22.08 -2.93 -1.05
N GLN A 57 -22.63 -3.47 0.03
CA GLN A 57 -22.38 -4.87 0.42
C GLN A 57 -22.71 -5.85 -0.71
N SER A 58 -23.74 -5.58 -1.51
CA SER A 58 -24.11 -6.38 -2.69
C SER A 58 -23.12 -6.30 -3.87
N GLU A 59 -22.18 -5.37 -3.83
CA GLU A 59 -21.15 -5.16 -4.85
C GLU A 59 -19.80 -5.76 -4.43
N ILE A 60 -19.74 -6.42 -3.25
CA ILE A 60 -18.54 -7.05 -2.72
C ILE A 60 -18.49 -8.52 -3.15
N GLY A 61 -17.34 -8.91 -3.68
CA GLY A 61 -17.04 -10.29 -4.05
C GLY A 61 -16.71 -11.19 -2.84
N PRO A 62 -16.61 -12.50 -3.06
CA PRO A 62 -16.36 -13.47 -1.99
C PRO A 62 -15.01 -13.32 -1.29
N ASP A 63 -14.05 -12.66 -1.93
CA ASP A 63 -12.73 -12.33 -1.36
C ASP A 63 -12.73 -11.03 -0.52
N GLY A 64 -13.85 -10.31 -0.50
CA GLY A 64 -13.98 -9.04 0.21
C GLY A 64 -13.59 -7.79 -0.58
N HIS A 65 -13.18 -7.94 -1.83
CA HIS A 65 -13.00 -6.80 -2.74
C HIS A 65 -14.30 -6.47 -3.49
N ALA A 66 -14.38 -5.24 -4.00
CA ALA A 66 -15.42 -4.89 -4.98
C ALA A 66 -15.39 -5.83 -6.18
N MET A 67 -16.58 -6.20 -6.67
CA MET A 67 -16.73 -7.01 -7.88
C MET A 67 -16.02 -6.33 -9.05
N ARG A 68 -15.54 -7.15 -9.98
CA ARG A 68 -14.74 -6.68 -11.13
C ARG A 68 -15.62 -6.00 -12.17
N GLY A 69 -15.02 -5.09 -12.97
CA GLY A 69 -15.71 -4.37 -14.04
C GLY A 69 -16.29 -3.02 -13.60
N GLY A 70 -16.02 -2.59 -12.38
CA GLY A 70 -16.22 -1.21 -11.94
C GLY A 70 -15.21 -0.25 -12.58
N PHE A 71 -14.44 0.50 -11.80
CA PHE A 71 -13.37 1.36 -12.32
C PHE A 71 -12.24 0.54 -12.97
N LEU A 72 -11.75 -0.50 -12.28
CA LEU A 72 -10.70 -1.38 -12.78
C LEU A 72 -11.25 -2.37 -13.84
N PRO A 73 -10.40 -2.77 -14.82
CA PRO A 73 -10.81 -3.72 -15.86
C PRO A 73 -11.21 -5.09 -15.29
N PRO A 74 -12.17 -5.79 -15.93
CA PRO A 74 -12.64 -7.10 -15.49
C PRO A 74 -11.66 -8.21 -15.89
N VAL A 75 -10.43 -8.13 -15.37
CA VAL A 75 -9.38 -9.12 -15.64
C VAL A 75 -9.82 -10.51 -15.19
N PRO A 76 -9.82 -11.54 -16.05
CA PRO A 76 -10.31 -12.87 -15.72
C PRO A 76 -9.23 -13.74 -15.03
N LEU A 77 -8.44 -13.15 -14.14
CA LEU A 77 -7.42 -13.84 -13.35
C LEU A 77 -7.77 -13.76 -11.87
N PRO A 78 -7.74 -14.88 -11.11
CA PRO A 78 -8.31 -14.95 -9.77
C PRO A 78 -7.61 -14.07 -8.75
N ARG A 79 -6.30 -13.97 -8.79
CA ARG A 79 -5.52 -13.24 -7.77
C ARG A 79 -5.18 -11.83 -8.22
N ARG A 80 -5.45 -10.85 -7.32
CA ARG A 80 -5.08 -9.45 -7.48
C ARG A 80 -4.12 -9.06 -6.36
N MET A 81 -3.02 -8.43 -6.72
CA MET A 81 -1.97 -8.04 -5.79
C MET A 81 -1.57 -6.57 -6.02
N TRP A 82 -1.27 -5.85 -4.96
CA TRP A 82 -0.56 -4.58 -5.03
C TRP A 82 0.94 -4.85 -5.18
N ALA A 83 1.49 -4.61 -6.36
CA ALA A 83 2.89 -4.90 -6.65
C ALA A 83 3.85 -3.82 -6.15
N GLY A 84 3.41 -2.57 -6.15
CA GLY A 84 4.18 -1.43 -5.68
C GLY A 84 3.49 -0.11 -6.02
N SER A 85 4.08 0.98 -5.57
CA SER A 85 3.68 2.34 -5.95
C SER A 85 4.87 3.28 -5.99
N GLN A 86 4.71 4.36 -6.76
CA GLN A 86 5.63 5.49 -6.81
C GLN A 86 4.85 6.77 -6.46
N PHE A 87 5.47 7.64 -5.68
CA PHE A 87 4.84 8.88 -5.19
C PHE A 87 5.71 10.08 -5.49
N GLU A 88 5.05 11.14 -5.94
CA GLU A 88 5.59 12.49 -6.01
C GLU A 88 4.77 13.37 -5.08
N LEU A 89 5.39 13.82 -3.98
CA LEU A 89 4.74 14.66 -2.99
C LEU A 89 5.14 16.11 -3.26
N HIS A 90 4.30 16.85 -3.92
CA HIS A 90 4.59 18.22 -4.36
C HIS A 90 4.36 19.22 -3.24
N ARG A 91 3.27 19.03 -2.48
CA ARG A 91 2.84 19.88 -1.36
C ARG A 91 2.21 19.04 -0.25
N PRO A 92 2.30 19.46 1.01
CA PRO A 92 1.66 18.74 2.09
C PRO A 92 0.13 18.87 2.01
N LEU A 93 -0.56 17.73 2.06
CA LEU A 93 -1.98 17.68 2.42
C LEU A 93 -2.11 17.91 3.92
N ARG A 94 -3.20 18.54 4.37
CA ARG A 94 -3.36 18.93 5.77
C ARG A 94 -4.70 18.48 6.34
N VAL A 95 -4.73 18.27 7.63
CA VAL A 95 -5.98 18.05 8.37
C VAL A 95 -6.89 19.27 8.19
N GLY A 96 -8.13 19.01 7.79
CA GLY A 96 -9.14 20.02 7.46
C GLY A 96 -9.26 20.31 5.96
N ASP A 97 -8.30 19.89 5.14
CA ASP A 97 -8.37 20.10 3.70
C ASP A 97 -9.56 19.37 3.08
N ALA A 98 -10.33 20.07 2.26
CA ALA A 98 -11.25 19.47 1.29
C ALA A 98 -10.42 19.01 0.07
N LEU A 99 -10.47 17.73 -0.22
CA LEU A 99 -9.61 17.07 -1.19
C LEU A 99 -10.40 16.49 -2.36
N THR A 100 -9.77 16.46 -3.53
CA THR A 100 -10.26 15.72 -4.69
C THR A 100 -9.16 14.80 -5.21
N ARG A 101 -9.50 13.52 -5.41
CA ARG A 101 -8.65 12.54 -6.08
C ARG A 101 -9.22 12.23 -7.45
N VAL A 102 -8.40 12.39 -8.48
CA VAL A 102 -8.67 11.91 -9.85
C VAL A 102 -7.80 10.69 -10.08
N SER A 103 -8.44 9.55 -10.35
CA SER A 103 -7.78 8.28 -10.66
C SER A 103 -7.93 7.99 -12.15
N THR A 104 -6.84 7.68 -12.86
CA THR A 104 -6.85 7.38 -14.29
C THR A 104 -6.09 6.09 -14.54
N ILE A 105 -6.69 5.15 -15.27
CA ILE A 105 -5.99 3.94 -15.75
C ILE A 105 -5.00 4.39 -16.83
N GLN A 106 -3.72 4.30 -16.50
CA GLN A 106 -2.63 4.79 -17.35
C GLN A 106 -2.13 3.73 -18.33
N ASP A 107 -2.10 2.46 -17.86
CA ASP A 107 -1.64 1.34 -18.68
C ASP A 107 -2.33 0.05 -18.27
N VAL A 108 -2.52 -0.85 -19.24
CA VAL A 108 -2.96 -2.22 -19.06
C VAL A 108 -2.09 -3.12 -19.94
N THR A 109 -1.15 -3.83 -19.35
CA THR A 109 -0.19 -4.69 -20.07
C THR A 109 -0.39 -6.14 -19.72
N GLU A 110 -0.58 -6.99 -20.73
CA GLU A 110 -0.63 -8.45 -20.59
C GLU A 110 0.75 -9.05 -20.85
N LYS A 111 1.18 -9.96 -19.99
CA LYS A 111 2.42 -10.73 -20.15
C LYS A 111 2.15 -12.21 -19.90
N SER A 112 2.81 -13.06 -20.69
CA SER A 112 2.87 -14.48 -20.44
C SER A 112 4.27 -14.85 -19.98
N GLY A 113 4.37 -15.46 -18.82
CA GLY A 113 5.62 -15.88 -18.22
C GLY A 113 5.62 -17.37 -17.87
N ARG A 114 6.72 -17.83 -17.29
CA ARG A 114 6.88 -19.22 -16.85
C ARG A 114 5.80 -19.67 -15.84
N THR A 115 5.28 -18.75 -15.05
CA THR A 115 4.26 -18.99 -14.01
C THR A 115 2.84 -18.67 -14.48
N GLY A 116 2.58 -18.63 -15.79
CA GLY A 116 1.28 -18.35 -16.38
C GLY A 116 1.08 -16.90 -16.85
N ARG A 117 -0.18 -16.55 -17.07
CA ARG A 117 -0.60 -15.24 -17.54
C ARG A 117 -0.58 -14.21 -16.40
N LEU A 118 -0.08 -13.03 -16.71
CA LEU A 118 -0.06 -11.86 -15.83
C LEU A 118 -0.72 -10.69 -16.56
N VAL A 119 -1.49 -9.91 -15.82
CA VAL A 119 -2.01 -8.61 -16.30
C VAL A 119 -1.59 -7.53 -15.31
N PHE A 120 -0.88 -6.54 -15.82
CA PHE A 120 -0.47 -5.36 -15.07
C PHE A 120 -1.44 -4.23 -15.37
N VAL A 121 -1.93 -3.56 -14.34
CA VAL A 121 -2.73 -2.35 -14.46
C VAL A 121 -2.04 -1.25 -13.68
N LYS A 122 -1.67 -0.17 -14.36
CA LYS A 122 -1.12 1.03 -13.73
C LYS A 122 -2.20 2.09 -13.60
N VAL A 123 -2.46 2.53 -12.38
CA VAL A 123 -3.39 3.62 -12.09
C VAL A 123 -2.59 4.83 -11.61
N ARG A 124 -2.83 5.98 -12.20
CA ARG A 124 -2.35 7.26 -11.69
C ARG A 124 -3.44 7.92 -10.87
N HIS A 125 -3.13 8.27 -9.63
CA HIS A 125 -3.96 9.06 -8.74
C HIS A 125 -3.34 10.44 -8.58
N GLU A 126 -4.11 11.49 -8.85
CA GLU A 126 -3.74 12.87 -8.62
C GLU A 126 -4.64 13.43 -7.53
N ILE A 127 -4.03 13.87 -6.42
CA ILE A 127 -4.74 14.46 -5.29
C ILE A 127 -4.43 15.94 -5.23
N ARG A 128 -5.47 16.75 -5.09
CA ARG A 128 -5.39 18.20 -4.95
C ARG A 128 -6.37 18.71 -3.91
N ARG A 129 -6.09 19.87 -3.34
CA ARG A 129 -7.07 20.60 -2.54
C ARG A 129 -8.13 21.16 -3.46
N GLN A 130 -9.39 21.20 -3.03
CA GLN A 130 -10.50 21.63 -3.91
C GLN A 130 -10.39 23.09 -4.37
N ASP A 131 -9.75 23.94 -3.58
CA ASP A 131 -9.51 25.35 -3.86
C ASP A 131 -8.24 25.61 -4.70
N GLU A 132 -7.48 24.56 -5.04
CA GLU A 132 -6.23 24.67 -5.79
C GLU A 132 -6.28 23.90 -7.13
N ALA A 133 -5.76 24.51 -8.18
CA ALA A 133 -5.61 23.85 -9.47
C ALA A 133 -4.44 22.85 -9.50
N GLU A 134 -3.44 23.08 -8.64
CA GLU A 134 -2.20 22.32 -8.64
C GLU A 134 -2.34 20.99 -7.91
N VAL A 135 -1.67 19.96 -8.46
CA VAL A 135 -1.60 18.64 -7.82
C VAL A 135 -0.69 18.71 -6.59
N ALA A 136 -1.20 18.27 -5.45
CA ALA A 136 -0.42 18.19 -4.21
C ALA A 136 0.35 16.86 -4.09
N LEU A 137 -0.24 15.77 -4.59
CA LEU A 137 0.35 14.43 -4.57
C LEU A 137 -0.02 13.67 -5.84
N THR A 138 0.96 13.02 -6.46
CA THR A 138 0.75 12.03 -7.52
C THR A 138 1.19 10.66 -7.02
N GLU A 139 0.33 9.66 -7.17
CA GLU A 139 0.64 8.25 -6.92
C GLU A 139 0.47 7.44 -8.20
N PHE A 140 1.45 6.61 -8.52
CA PHE A 140 1.36 5.57 -9.53
C PHE A 140 1.22 4.22 -8.82
N HIS A 141 0.06 3.61 -8.95
CA HIS A 141 -0.28 2.34 -8.29
C HIS A 141 -0.17 1.19 -9.29
N ASP A 142 0.73 0.27 -9.04
CA ASP A 142 0.96 -0.91 -9.86
C ASP A 142 0.18 -2.11 -9.29
N ILE A 143 -0.84 -2.55 -10.02
CA ILE A 143 -1.67 -3.71 -9.68
C ILE A 143 -1.29 -4.87 -10.61
N VAL A 144 -1.13 -6.06 -10.03
CA VAL A 144 -0.86 -7.30 -10.79
C VAL A 144 -1.99 -8.29 -10.57
N TYR A 145 -2.53 -8.77 -11.66
CA TYR A 145 -3.43 -9.93 -11.68
C TYR A 145 -2.67 -11.14 -12.16
N ARG A 146 -2.90 -12.29 -11.52
CA ARG A 146 -2.23 -13.55 -11.84
C ARG A 146 -3.16 -14.74 -11.66
N GLU A 147 -2.79 -15.85 -12.28
CA GLU A 147 -3.42 -17.16 -12.05
C GLU A 147 -3.19 -17.62 -10.61
N ALA A 148 -4.07 -18.51 -10.13
CA ALA A 148 -3.81 -19.25 -8.91
C ALA A 148 -2.54 -20.09 -9.07
N PRO A 149 -1.70 -20.24 -8.03
CA PRO A 149 -0.54 -21.11 -8.11
C PRO A 149 -0.99 -22.54 -8.32
N LYS A 150 -0.26 -23.27 -9.16
CA LYS A 150 -0.46 -24.71 -9.38
C LYS A 150 0.35 -25.48 -8.31
N PRO A 151 -0.05 -26.72 -7.99
CA PRO A 151 0.69 -27.54 -7.03
C PRO A 151 2.16 -27.72 -7.37
N ASP A 152 2.51 -27.73 -8.66
CA ASP A 152 3.87 -27.93 -9.16
C ASP A 152 4.64 -26.61 -9.40
N ASP A 153 4.04 -25.46 -9.07
CA ASP A 153 4.72 -24.17 -9.23
C ASP A 153 5.85 -24.03 -8.21
N VAL A 154 7.08 -24.00 -8.70
CA VAL A 154 8.25 -23.72 -7.85
C VAL A 154 8.37 -22.21 -7.67
N ALA A 155 8.19 -21.74 -6.43
CA ALA A 155 8.44 -20.34 -6.10
C ALA A 155 9.93 -19.99 -6.39
N PRO A 156 10.22 -18.79 -6.92
CA PRO A 156 11.59 -18.36 -7.06
C PRO A 156 12.29 -18.35 -5.68
N PRO A 157 13.61 -18.67 -5.63
CA PRO A 157 14.35 -18.67 -4.38
C PRO A 157 14.23 -17.29 -3.71
N PRO A 158 14.05 -17.25 -2.39
CA PRO A 158 13.94 -15.99 -1.66
C PRO A 158 15.27 -15.23 -1.74
N LYS A 159 15.19 -13.91 -1.82
CA LYS A 159 16.33 -13.02 -1.80
C LYS A 159 16.61 -12.55 -0.38
N MET A 160 17.85 -12.67 0.09
CA MET A 160 18.25 -12.09 1.37
C MET A 160 18.12 -10.58 1.35
N ALA A 161 17.64 -10.02 2.45
CA ALA A 161 17.64 -8.57 2.68
C ALA A 161 19.09 -8.09 2.94
N PRO A 162 19.38 -6.78 2.78
CA PRO A 162 20.65 -6.21 3.21
C PRO A 162 20.90 -6.47 4.69
N ALA A 163 22.16 -6.80 5.04
CA ALA A 163 22.60 -6.98 6.43
C ALA A 163 23.08 -5.64 7.02
N GLY A 164 23.10 -5.55 8.36
CA GLY A 164 23.74 -4.42 9.07
C GLY A 164 23.01 -3.10 8.94
N ALA A 165 21.68 -3.09 8.89
CA ALA A 165 20.87 -1.87 8.85
C ALA A 165 21.19 -0.93 10.03
N PRO A 166 21.58 0.34 9.80
CA PRO A 166 21.77 1.31 10.88
C PRO A 166 20.45 1.65 11.59
N TRP A 167 19.32 1.54 10.90
CA TRP A 167 17.97 1.72 11.46
C TRP A 167 17.20 0.43 11.33
N GLU A 168 16.66 -0.04 12.44
CA GLU A 168 15.82 -1.22 12.47
C GLU A 168 14.73 -1.08 13.53
N ARG A 169 13.52 -1.51 13.18
CA ARG A 169 12.41 -1.69 14.13
C ARG A 169 11.72 -3.02 13.85
N LYS A 170 11.68 -3.85 14.90
CA LYS A 170 10.97 -5.12 14.87
C LYS A 170 9.49 -4.91 15.14
N TRP A 171 8.65 -5.61 14.40
CA TRP A 171 7.21 -5.68 14.55
C TRP A 171 6.80 -7.12 14.87
N ILE A 172 5.85 -7.25 15.80
CA ILE A 172 5.15 -8.50 16.09
C ILE A 172 3.72 -8.26 15.64
N PRO A 173 3.36 -8.71 14.42
CA PRO A 173 2.01 -8.51 13.90
C PRO A 173 1.03 -9.42 14.63
N ASP A 174 -0.21 -8.95 14.78
CA ASP A 174 -1.31 -9.71 15.33
C ASP A 174 -2.62 -9.37 14.59
N ASP A 175 -3.66 -10.14 14.90
CA ASP A 175 -5.00 -9.97 14.32
C ASP A 175 -5.54 -8.55 14.59
N VAL A 176 -5.21 -7.95 15.73
CA VAL A 176 -5.70 -6.62 16.12
C VAL A 176 -5.06 -5.53 15.27
N LEU A 177 -3.74 -5.58 15.05
CA LEU A 177 -3.03 -4.64 14.16
C LEU A 177 -3.62 -4.69 12.75
N LEU A 178 -3.81 -5.89 12.20
CA LEU A 178 -4.32 -6.08 10.84
C LEU A 178 -5.78 -5.62 10.72
N PHE A 179 -6.61 -5.95 11.71
CA PHE A 179 -8.00 -5.48 11.76
C PHE A 179 -8.07 -3.95 11.81
N ARG A 180 -7.28 -3.31 12.70
CA ARG A 180 -7.27 -1.84 12.83
C ARG A 180 -6.87 -1.16 11.52
N TYR A 181 -5.87 -1.70 10.83
CA TYR A 181 -5.44 -1.13 9.54
C TYR A 181 -6.50 -1.36 8.44
N SER A 182 -7.11 -2.55 8.37
CA SER A 182 -8.25 -2.82 7.48
C SER A 182 -9.41 -1.86 7.74
N ALA A 183 -9.76 -1.62 9.01
CA ALA A 183 -10.85 -0.71 9.39
C ALA A 183 -10.54 0.74 9.00
N LEU A 184 -9.30 1.20 9.22
CA LEU A 184 -8.85 2.56 8.89
C LEU A 184 -8.85 2.84 7.38
N THR A 185 -8.55 1.85 6.56
CA THR A 185 -8.49 1.96 5.10
C THR A 185 -9.75 1.40 4.41
N PHE A 186 -10.74 0.95 5.19
CA PHE A 186 -11.94 0.25 4.73
C PHE A 186 -11.62 -0.91 3.78
N ASN A 187 -10.51 -1.59 4.04
CA ASN A 187 -10.05 -2.71 3.23
C ASN A 187 -10.72 -4.01 3.67
N GLY A 188 -11.70 -4.45 2.89
CA GLY A 188 -12.48 -5.66 3.15
C GLY A 188 -11.83 -6.96 2.67
N HIS A 189 -10.60 -6.95 2.13
CA HIS A 189 -9.96 -8.17 1.62
C HIS A 189 -9.72 -9.19 2.74
N ARG A 190 -10.37 -10.33 2.64
CA ARG A 190 -10.45 -11.36 3.69
C ARG A 190 -9.11 -11.94 4.12
N ILE A 191 -8.10 -11.93 3.24
CA ILE A 191 -6.77 -12.45 3.59
C ILE A 191 -6.11 -11.73 4.77
N HIS A 192 -6.59 -10.53 5.12
CA HIS A 192 -6.02 -9.72 6.19
C HIS A 192 -6.70 -9.91 7.55
N TYR A 193 -7.89 -10.52 7.60
CA TYR A 193 -8.64 -10.64 8.85
C TYR A 193 -9.42 -11.95 9.01
N ASP A 194 -9.64 -12.72 7.96
CA ASP A 194 -10.36 -14.00 8.00
C ASP A 194 -9.35 -15.16 7.92
N ARG A 195 -8.94 -15.64 9.09
CA ARG A 195 -7.93 -16.70 9.22
C ARG A 195 -8.36 -17.98 8.51
N ARG A 196 -9.63 -18.35 8.64
CA ARG A 196 -10.15 -19.56 7.98
C ARG A 196 -10.09 -19.43 6.46
N TYR A 197 -10.53 -18.30 5.92
CA TYR A 197 -10.48 -18.05 4.49
C TYR A 197 -9.05 -18.07 3.95
N VAL A 198 -8.14 -17.38 4.61
CA VAL A 198 -6.76 -17.26 4.13
C VAL A 198 -6.01 -18.59 4.16
N THR A 199 -6.32 -19.48 5.12
CA THR A 199 -5.65 -20.79 5.25
C THR A 199 -6.34 -21.88 4.42
N GLU A 200 -7.67 -21.97 4.45
CA GLU A 200 -8.40 -23.06 3.80
C GLU A 200 -8.71 -22.77 2.32
N VAL A 201 -8.90 -21.50 1.93
CA VAL A 201 -9.28 -21.12 0.56
C VAL A 201 -8.08 -20.59 -0.23
N GLU A 202 -7.27 -19.68 0.37
CA GLU A 202 -6.11 -19.09 -0.30
C GLU A 202 -4.83 -19.93 -0.13
N GLY A 203 -4.78 -20.82 0.87
CA GLY A 203 -3.64 -21.71 1.13
C GLY A 203 -2.42 -21.02 1.71
N TYR A 204 -2.58 -19.86 2.34
CA TYR A 204 -1.51 -19.17 3.04
C TYR A 204 -1.34 -19.70 4.47
N PRO A 205 -0.14 -19.59 5.08
CA PRO A 205 0.13 -20.11 6.42
C PRO A 205 -0.52 -19.31 7.56
N GLY A 206 -0.97 -18.09 7.29
CA GLY A 206 -1.56 -17.16 8.25
C GLY A 206 -2.12 -15.92 7.56
N LEU A 207 -2.60 -14.95 8.34
CA LEU A 207 -3.10 -13.69 7.81
C LEU A 207 -1.98 -12.93 7.08
N VAL A 208 -2.28 -12.45 5.89
CA VAL A 208 -1.33 -11.67 5.10
C VAL A 208 -1.26 -10.25 5.65
N ILE A 209 -0.06 -9.76 5.94
CA ILE A 209 0.13 -8.36 6.32
C ILE A 209 -0.08 -7.47 5.10
N HIS A 210 -0.83 -6.39 5.26
CA HIS A 210 -1.10 -5.45 4.16
C HIS A 210 0.20 -4.86 3.61
N GLY A 211 0.42 -4.95 2.31
CA GLY A 211 1.55 -4.27 1.65
C GLY A 211 1.59 -2.76 1.96
N PRO A 212 0.46 -2.03 1.86
CA PRO A 212 0.39 -0.62 2.27
C PRO A 212 0.75 -0.37 3.73
N LEU A 213 0.41 -1.27 4.66
CA LEU A 213 0.85 -1.15 6.06
C LEU A 213 2.38 -1.23 6.15
N VAL A 214 3.00 -2.22 5.49
CA VAL A 214 4.47 -2.35 5.49
C VAL A 214 5.12 -1.10 4.89
N ALA A 215 4.62 -0.58 3.77
CA ALA A 215 5.11 0.67 3.17
C ALA A 215 4.98 1.87 4.12
N THR A 216 3.86 1.95 4.87
CA THR A 216 3.64 2.97 5.90
C THR A 216 4.63 2.83 7.06
N LEU A 217 4.91 1.60 7.50
CA LEU A 217 5.87 1.32 8.58
C LEU A 217 7.31 1.67 8.19
N LEU A 218 7.68 1.52 6.91
CA LEU A 218 8.99 1.96 6.40
C LEU A 218 9.14 3.48 6.48
N LEU A 219 8.13 4.25 6.08
CA LEU A 219 8.15 5.70 6.24
C LEU A 219 7.98 6.13 7.70
N ASP A 220 7.27 5.35 8.52
CA ASP A 220 7.20 5.60 9.97
C ASP A 220 8.58 5.44 10.62
N LEU A 221 9.39 4.46 10.18
CA LEU A 221 10.79 4.33 10.62
C LEU A 221 11.61 5.56 10.24
N LEU A 222 11.54 6.02 8.99
CA LEU A 222 12.21 7.25 8.55
C LEU A 222 11.83 8.45 9.42
N ARG A 223 10.54 8.68 9.67
CA ARG A 223 10.03 9.76 10.51
C ARG A 223 10.42 9.64 11.99
N ARG A 224 10.72 8.45 12.48
CA ARG A 224 11.25 8.26 13.85
C ARG A 224 12.70 8.63 13.95
N GLN A 225 13.47 8.45 12.88
CA GLN A 225 14.87 8.83 12.82
C GLN A 225 15.05 10.30 12.46
N LEU A 226 14.20 10.82 11.58
CA LEU A 226 14.22 12.18 11.05
C LEU A 226 12.80 12.79 11.13
N PRO A 227 12.39 13.31 12.30
CA PRO A 227 11.02 13.81 12.52
C PRO A 227 10.59 14.93 11.56
N ASP A 228 11.53 15.77 11.14
CA ASP A 228 11.31 16.94 10.29
C ASP A 228 11.54 16.64 8.79
N ALA A 229 11.77 15.37 8.42
CA ALA A 229 12.00 15.01 7.03
C ALA A 229 10.78 15.31 6.15
N ASP A 230 10.97 16.17 5.15
CA ASP A 230 9.99 16.45 4.11
C ASP A 230 10.22 15.52 2.91
N VAL A 231 9.44 14.45 2.84
CA VAL A 231 9.55 13.45 1.78
C VAL A 231 9.02 14.04 0.47
N ALA A 232 9.88 14.11 -0.54
CA ALA A 232 9.55 14.59 -1.89
C ALA A 232 9.14 13.45 -2.83
N ARG A 233 9.81 12.29 -2.71
CA ARG A 233 9.49 11.07 -3.49
C ARG A 233 9.56 9.85 -2.60
N TYR A 234 8.74 8.90 -2.91
CA TYR A 234 8.76 7.58 -2.28
C TYR A 234 8.38 6.54 -3.32
N GLU A 235 9.07 5.42 -3.33
CA GLU A 235 8.68 4.27 -4.12
C GLU A 235 8.87 3.00 -3.30
N PHE A 236 8.02 2.02 -3.54
CA PHE A 236 8.18 0.68 -2.96
C PHE A 236 7.75 -0.41 -3.92
N ARG A 237 8.33 -1.57 -3.75
CA ARG A 237 7.98 -2.80 -4.45
C ARG A 237 7.81 -3.94 -3.45
N ALA A 238 6.65 -4.58 -3.48
CA ALA A 238 6.41 -5.83 -2.77
C ALA A 238 7.22 -6.97 -3.44
N VAL A 239 7.95 -7.73 -2.64
CA VAL A 239 8.81 -8.84 -3.09
C VAL A 239 8.21 -10.18 -2.68
N ARG A 240 7.79 -10.29 -1.41
CA ARG A 240 7.17 -11.49 -0.83
C ARG A 240 6.10 -11.09 0.18
N PRO A 241 5.05 -11.89 0.37
CA PRO A 241 4.09 -11.67 1.44
C PRO A 241 4.75 -11.86 2.81
N LEU A 242 4.28 -11.09 3.79
CA LEU A 242 4.52 -11.28 5.21
C LEU A 242 3.25 -11.85 5.85
N PHE A 243 3.43 -12.65 6.89
CA PHE A 243 2.33 -13.29 7.61
C PHE A 243 2.38 -12.95 9.09
N ASP A 244 1.22 -12.92 9.73
CA ASP A 244 1.07 -12.57 11.14
C ASP A 244 1.64 -13.60 12.13
N ILE A 245 1.97 -14.78 11.66
CA ILE A 245 2.50 -15.90 12.48
C ILE A 245 3.96 -15.71 12.89
N ASN A 246 4.68 -14.76 12.30
CA ASN A 246 6.08 -14.49 12.61
C ASN A 246 6.35 -12.99 12.73
N PRO A 247 7.33 -12.57 13.54
CA PRO A 247 7.79 -11.20 13.56
C PRO A 247 8.48 -10.84 12.24
N PHE A 248 8.56 -9.55 11.94
CA PHE A 248 9.34 -9.00 10.84
C PHE A 248 10.04 -7.72 11.27
N SER A 249 10.98 -7.25 10.47
CA SER A 249 11.66 -5.98 10.72
C SER A 249 11.49 -5.02 9.55
N VAL A 250 11.31 -3.74 9.87
CA VAL A 250 11.49 -2.64 8.92
C VAL A 250 12.86 -2.03 9.18
N CYS A 251 13.60 -1.81 8.11
CA CYS A 251 15.00 -1.41 8.13
C CYS A 251 15.22 -0.18 7.23
N GLY A 252 16.28 0.55 7.48
CA GLY A 252 16.64 1.69 6.66
C GLY A 252 18.09 2.10 6.81
N GLU A 253 18.61 2.73 5.76
CA GLU A 253 19.93 3.32 5.72
C GLU A 253 19.95 4.61 4.91
N PRO A 254 20.61 5.69 5.39
CA PRO A 254 20.84 6.89 4.61
C PRO A 254 21.85 6.58 3.49
N GLN A 255 21.66 7.21 2.33
CA GLN A 255 22.61 7.15 1.23
C GLN A 255 23.62 8.31 1.29
N PRO A 256 24.77 8.22 0.61
CA PRO A 256 25.85 9.22 0.71
C PRO A 256 25.46 10.65 0.31
N ASP A 257 24.38 10.82 -0.46
CA ASP A 257 23.90 12.15 -0.88
C ASP A 257 23.16 12.92 0.25
N GLY A 258 22.93 12.27 1.41
CA GLY A 258 22.22 12.83 2.56
C GLY A 258 20.74 13.11 2.35
N ARG A 259 20.17 12.79 1.20
CA ARG A 259 18.78 13.05 0.82
C ARG A 259 18.02 11.79 0.44
N THR A 260 18.71 10.75 0.03
CA THR A 260 18.13 9.46 -0.37
C THR A 260 18.25 8.47 0.79
N PHE A 261 17.21 7.71 1.02
CA PHE A 261 17.15 6.67 2.06
C PHE A 261 16.67 5.38 1.40
N ARG A 262 17.46 4.33 1.53
CA ARG A 262 17.01 2.99 1.21
C ARG A 262 16.27 2.43 2.41
N LEU A 263 15.07 1.91 2.17
CA LEU A 263 14.22 1.31 3.19
C LEU A 263 13.84 -0.10 2.73
N TRP A 264 13.73 -1.05 3.65
CA TRP A 264 13.28 -2.39 3.30
C TRP A 264 12.61 -3.09 4.47
N ALA A 265 11.74 -4.04 4.17
CA ALA A 265 11.24 -4.97 5.15
C ALA A 265 11.84 -6.36 4.93
N ARG A 266 12.12 -7.06 6.02
CA ARG A 266 12.60 -8.44 6.03
C ARG A 266 11.78 -9.30 6.98
N ASP A 267 11.58 -10.56 6.62
CA ASP A 267 10.92 -11.53 7.47
C ASP A 267 11.85 -12.02 8.61
N HIS A 268 11.35 -12.95 9.43
CA HIS A 268 12.07 -13.50 10.57
C HIS A 268 13.29 -14.35 10.18
N GLU A 269 13.36 -14.82 8.93
CA GLU A 269 14.50 -15.58 8.38
C GLU A 269 15.53 -14.65 7.68
N GLY A 270 15.23 -13.35 7.58
CA GLY A 270 16.08 -12.36 6.95
C GLY A 270 15.85 -12.17 5.45
N PHE A 271 14.80 -12.76 4.88
CA PHE A 271 14.50 -12.57 3.46
C PHE A 271 13.79 -11.24 3.20
N LEU A 272 14.14 -10.63 2.07
CA LEU A 272 13.54 -9.36 1.61
C LEU A 272 12.07 -9.56 1.26
N THR A 273 11.21 -8.75 1.86
CA THR A 273 9.76 -8.79 1.63
C THR A 273 9.23 -7.54 0.96
N MET A 274 9.86 -6.39 1.20
CA MET A 274 9.60 -5.13 0.50
C MET A 274 10.90 -4.36 0.34
N ASP A 275 11.12 -3.74 -0.82
CA ASP A 275 12.23 -2.83 -1.12
C ASP A 275 11.66 -1.45 -1.43
N ALA A 276 12.22 -0.39 -0.87
CA ALA A 276 11.71 0.96 -0.99
C ALA A 276 12.82 2.01 -0.99
N THR A 277 12.53 3.15 -1.59
CA THR A 277 13.42 4.32 -1.61
C THR A 277 12.62 5.58 -1.26
N ALA A 278 13.13 6.37 -0.34
CA ALA A 278 12.59 7.68 -0.01
C ALA A 278 13.61 8.77 -0.35
N VAL A 279 13.15 9.90 -0.88
CA VAL A 279 13.98 11.09 -1.15
C VAL A 279 13.34 12.28 -0.43
N ILE A 280 14.13 12.97 0.38
CA ILE A 280 13.70 14.20 1.06
C ILE A 280 14.15 15.46 0.29
N ARG A 281 13.48 16.61 0.55
CA ARG A 281 13.85 17.93 0.00
C ARG A 281 15.10 18.51 0.64
#